data_da19a093a25dc196dc0f323e4c61f6bd
#
_entry.id   da19a093a25dc196dc0f323e4c61f6bd
#
_cell.length_a   1.000
_cell.length_b   1.000
_cell.length_c   1.000
_cell.angle_alpha   90.00
_cell.angle_beta   90.00
_cell.angle_gamma   90.00
#
_symmetry.space_group_name_H-M   'P 1'
#
loop_
_entity.id
_entity.type
_entity.pdbx_description
1 polymer ?
#
loop_
_entity_poly.entity_id
_entity_poly.type
_entity_poly.pdbx_seq_one_letter_code
_entity_poly.pdbx_strand_id
1 'polypeptide(L)'
;MLNKPTSLSSPTTQWSHLLNSQRLGASKKFNANTSTRSQFHKDYDRLVFSHSFRQLNQKTQVHPLTNQLGIHTRLTHSLEVSSIGRSLGMMAAEKIHDALGSGLPAGVSPADVGVIVQAACLAHDIGNPPFGHAGEYAIRDWFRQPEPQAILQN
;
A
#
# COMPACT_ATOMS: atom_id res chain seq x y z
N MET A 1 23.74 18.18 -29.24
CA MET A 1 22.37 18.68 -28.91
C MET A 1 22.04 18.13 -27.53
N LEU A 2 22.12 18.95 -26.50
CA LEU A 2 21.83 18.60 -25.13
C LEU A 2 20.30 18.52 -24.97
N ASN A 3 19.80 17.33 -24.57
CA ASN A 3 18.39 17.14 -24.25
C ASN A 3 18.00 18.08 -23.11
N LYS A 4 17.01 18.94 -23.40
CA LYS A 4 16.35 19.80 -22.44
C LYS A 4 15.73 18.93 -21.34
N PRO A 5 15.91 19.23 -20.05
CA PRO A 5 15.27 18.46 -18.98
C PRO A 5 13.74 18.61 -19.12
N THR A 6 13.07 17.48 -19.12
CA THR A 6 11.60 17.36 -19.04
C THR A 6 11.12 18.23 -17.88
N SER A 7 10.21 19.14 -18.12
CA SER A 7 9.61 20.00 -17.10
C SER A 7 9.04 19.15 -15.97
N LEU A 8 9.59 19.31 -14.78
CA LEU A 8 9.02 18.73 -13.56
C LEU A 8 7.58 19.22 -13.45
N SER A 9 6.62 18.29 -13.53
CA SER A 9 5.21 18.57 -13.28
C SER A 9 5.05 19.23 -11.91
N SER A 10 4.14 20.18 -11.76
CA SER A 10 3.89 20.84 -10.47
C SER A 10 3.58 19.79 -9.40
N PRO A 11 3.94 20.03 -8.12
CA PRO A 11 3.64 19.09 -7.02
C PRO A 11 2.18 18.66 -6.97
N THR A 12 1.27 19.59 -7.23
CA THR A 12 -0.20 19.33 -7.29
C THR A 12 -0.57 18.30 -8.36
N THR A 13 0.08 18.35 -9.54
CA THR A 13 -0.16 17.39 -10.62
C THR A 13 0.30 15.99 -10.24
N GLN A 14 1.42 15.86 -9.52
CA GLN A 14 1.91 14.58 -9.05
C GLN A 14 0.95 13.93 -8.04
N TRP A 15 0.43 14.70 -7.09
CA TRP A 15 -0.53 14.19 -6.11
C TRP A 15 -1.86 13.73 -6.74
N SER A 16 -2.34 14.40 -7.76
CA SER A 16 -3.56 13.99 -8.49
C SER A 16 -3.39 12.64 -9.22
N HIS A 17 -2.18 12.31 -9.65
CA HIS A 17 -1.87 11.00 -10.22
C HIS A 17 -1.77 9.90 -9.16
N LEU A 18 -1.16 10.19 -8.02
CA LEU A 18 -0.96 9.22 -6.94
C LEU A 18 -2.25 8.91 -6.17
N LEU A 19 -3.05 9.94 -5.88
CA LEU A 19 -4.27 9.84 -5.08
C LEU A 19 -5.53 9.80 -5.97
N ASN A 20 -5.57 8.89 -6.94
CA ASN A 20 -6.74 8.73 -7.80
C ASN A 20 -7.53 7.45 -7.51
N SER A 21 -8.81 7.46 -7.87
CA SER A 21 -9.72 6.32 -7.66
C SER A 21 -9.75 5.31 -8.81
N GLN A 22 -8.88 5.47 -9.83
CA GLN A 22 -8.82 4.53 -10.95
C GLN A 22 -8.23 3.19 -10.51
N ARG A 23 -8.70 2.12 -11.11
CA ARG A 23 -8.25 0.74 -10.83
C ARG A 23 -7.89 0.04 -12.11
N LEU A 24 -6.82 -0.75 -12.08
CA LEU A 24 -6.41 -1.59 -13.20
C LEU A 24 -7.57 -2.54 -13.59
N GLY A 25 -7.85 -2.63 -14.88
CA GLY A 25 -8.93 -3.48 -15.40
C GLY A 25 -10.36 -2.91 -15.25
N ALA A 26 -10.54 -1.75 -14.63
CA ALA A 26 -11.84 -1.12 -14.54
C ALA A 26 -12.16 -0.36 -15.82
N SER A 27 -13.11 -0.86 -16.63
CA SER A 27 -13.53 -0.25 -17.89
C SER A 27 -14.45 0.97 -17.76
N LYS A 28 -14.99 1.24 -16.57
CA LYS A 28 -15.93 2.35 -16.32
C LYS A 28 -15.32 3.39 -15.38
N LYS A 29 -15.43 4.66 -15.76
CA LYS A 29 -15.19 5.78 -14.83
C LYS A 29 -16.14 5.64 -13.64
N PHE A 30 -15.56 5.52 -12.46
CA PHE A 30 -16.35 5.45 -11.23
C PHE A 30 -16.99 6.82 -10.95
N ASN A 31 -18.32 6.83 -10.83
CA ASN A 31 -19.05 8.03 -10.42
C ASN A 31 -18.93 8.17 -8.89
N ALA A 32 -18.06 9.08 -8.45
CA ALA A 32 -17.82 9.33 -7.01
C ALA A 32 -19.09 9.78 -6.25
N ASN A 33 -20.05 10.36 -6.95
CA ASN A 33 -21.24 10.96 -6.36
C ASN A 33 -22.34 9.99 -5.92
N THR A 34 -22.21 8.69 -6.18
CA THR A 34 -23.25 7.70 -5.88
C THR A 34 -22.91 6.71 -4.77
N SER A 35 -21.72 6.76 -4.21
CA SER A 35 -21.28 5.82 -3.17
C SER A 35 -20.83 6.54 -1.91
N THR A 36 -21.46 6.22 -0.78
CA THR A 36 -21.03 6.67 0.56
C THR A 36 -19.66 6.13 0.99
N ARG A 37 -19.12 5.14 0.25
CA ARG A 37 -17.80 4.54 0.51
C ARG A 37 -16.84 4.82 -0.64
N SER A 38 -15.66 5.36 -0.32
CA SER A 38 -14.61 5.58 -1.30
C SER A 38 -14.06 4.26 -1.86
N GLN A 39 -13.39 4.31 -3.01
CA GLN A 39 -12.71 3.14 -3.58
C GLN A 39 -11.59 2.63 -2.68
N PHE A 40 -10.96 3.50 -1.92
CA PHE A 40 -9.90 3.16 -0.98
C PHE A 40 -10.41 2.26 0.16
N HIS A 41 -11.62 2.55 0.68
CA HIS A 41 -12.28 1.66 1.66
C HIS A 41 -12.58 0.28 1.08
N LYS A 42 -13.01 0.21 -0.18
CA LYS A 42 -13.26 -1.07 -0.87
C LYS A 42 -11.97 -1.87 -1.06
N ASP A 43 -10.85 -1.19 -1.32
CA ASP A 43 -9.54 -1.86 -1.45
C ASP A 43 -9.07 -2.41 -0.10
N TYR A 44 -9.25 -1.66 0.98
CA TYR A 44 -8.98 -2.15 2.34
C TYR A 44 -9.80 -3.41 2.66
N ASP A 45 -11.11 -3.39 2.39
CA ASP A 45 -11.96 -4.56 2.61
C ASP A 45 -11.50 -5.78 1.79
N ARG A 46 -11.12 -5.58 0.51
CA ARG A 46 -10.60 -6.66 -0.34
C ARG A 46 -9.36 -7.30 0.26
N LEU A 47 -8.47 -6.50 0.86
CA LEU A 47 -7.29 -7.03 1.56
C LEU A 47 -7.69 -7.86 2.78
N VAL A 48 -8.55 -7.32 3.64
CA VAL A 48 -9.04 -8.02 4.85
C VAL A 48 -9.68 -9.36 4.51
N PHE A 49 -10.47 -9.40 3.43
CA PHE A 49 -11.15 -10.63 2.99
C PHE A 49 -10.29 -11.54 2.12
N SER A 50 -9.07 -11.14 1.77
CA SER A 50 -8.20 -11.96 0.93
C SER A 50 -7.72 -13.21 1.67
N HIS A 51 -7.54 -14.30 0.91
CA HIS A 51 -6.98 -15.53 1.44
C HIS A 51 -5.55 -15.31 1.96
N SER A 52 -4.75 -14.57 1.21
CA SER A 52 -3.35 -14.27 1.56
C SER A 52 -3.21 -13.55 2.90
N PHE A 53 -4.09 -12.60 3.20
CA PHE A 53 -4.09 -11.94 4.50
C PHE A 53 -4.47 -12.90 5.63
N ARG A 54 -5.49 -13.75 5.44
CA ARG A 54 -5.92 -14.72 6.44
C ARG A 54 -4.83 -15.76 6.76
N GLN A 55 -4.01 -16.14 5.78
CA GLN A 55 -2.90 -17.06 6.00
C GLN A 55 -1.83 -16.52 6.98
N LEU A 56 -1.74 -15.21 7.18
CA LEU A 56 -0.85 -14.60 8.15
C LEU A 56 -1.16 -15.04 9.59
N ASN A 57 -2.38 -15.51 9.87
CA ASN A 57 -2.73 -16.02 11.18
C ASN A 57 -1.97 -17.31 11.56
N GLN A 58 -1.53 -18.07 10.56
CA GLN A 58 -0.78 -19.31 10.76
C GLN A 58 0.73 -19.10 10.92
N LYS A 59 1.20 -17.86 10.80
CA LYS A 59 2.61 -17.49 10.89
C LYS A 59 2.84 -16.69 12.17
N THR A 60 3.66 -17.23 13.07
CA THR A 60 4.08 -16.52 14.28
C THR A 60 5.20 -15.54 13.96
N GLN A 61 5.24 -14.42 14.67
CA GLN A 61 6.33 -13.43 14.57
C GLN A 61 7.64 -13.96 15.16
N VAL A 62 7.53 -14.71 16.27
CA VAL A 62 8.65 -15.33 16.98
C VAL A 62 8.29 -16.79 17.23
N HIS A 63 9.28 -17.69 17.23
CA HIS A 63 9.07 -19.10 17.47
C HIS A 63 8.43 -19.30 18.88
N PRO A 64 7.23 -19.86 18.99
CA PRO A 64 6.57 -20.01 20.27
C PRO A 64 7.28 -21.13 21.06
N LEU A 65 8.04 -20.76 22.09
CA LEU A 65 8.63 -21.69 23.02
C LEU A 65 7.68 -22.14 24.17
N THR A 66 6.45 -21.58 24.18
CA THR A 66 5.48 -21.80 25.24
C THR A 66 4.06 -22.01 24.71
N ASN A 67 3.28 -22.86 25.39
CA ASN A 67 1.85 -23.06 25.16
C ASN A 67 0.99 -21.89 25.68
N GLN A 68 1.50 -20.66 25.70
CA GLN A 68 0.74 -19.51 26.22
C GLN A 68 -0.30 -19.05 25.21
N LEU A 69 -1.53 -18.88 25.70
CA LEU A 69 -2.61 -18.16 25.03
C LEU A 69 -2.16 -16.70 24.77
N GLY A 70 -2.10 -16.26 23.53
CA GLY A 70 -1.70 -14.92 23.19
C GLY A 70 -0.47 -14.83 22.27
N ILE A 71 -0.25 -15.85 21.44
CA ILE A 71 0.82 -15.83 20.45
C ILE A 71 0.59 -14.68 19.47
N HIS A 72 1.58 -13.79 19.36
CA HIS A 72 1.59 -12.69 18.39
C HIS A 72 1.81 -13.26 16.99
N THR A 73 0.76 -13.27 16.19
CA THR A 73 0.82 -13.72 14.78
C THR A 73 1.16 -12.56 13.85
N ARG A 74 1.61 -12.86 12.63
CA ARG A 74 1.79 -11.83 11.60
C ARG A 74 0.50 -11.11 11.28
N LEU A 75 -0.66 -11.75 11.42
CA LEU A 75 -1.97 -11.14 11.23
C LEU A 75 -2.27 -10.09 12.31
N THR A 76 -2.06 -10.41 13.59
CA THR A 76 -2.28 -9.44 14.68
C THR A 76 -1.32 -8.26 14.57
N HIS A 77 -0.06 -8.51 14.23
CA HIS A 77 0.92 -7.46 13.95
C HIS A 77 0.47 -6.55 12.81
N SER A 78 0.06 -7.12 11.69
CA SER A 78 -0.43 -6.32 10.54
C SER A 78 -1.64 -5.46 10.88
N LEU A 79 -2.54 -5.93 11.75
CA LEU A 79 -3.67 -5.15 12.25
C LEU A 79 -3.23 -3.97 13.11
N GLU A 80 -2.27 -4.17 14.01
CA GLU A 80 -1.72 -3.12 14.87
C GLU A 80 -1.00 -2.06 14.04
N VAL A 81 -0.11 -2.47 13.13
CA VAL A 81 0.58 -1.56 12.21
C VAL A 81 -0.41 -0.79 11.35
N SER A 82 -1.45 -1.44 10.87
CA SER A 82 -2.54 -0.84 10.08
C SER A 82 -3.29 0.23 10.86
N SER A 83 -3.58 0.01 12.14
CA SER A 83 -4.25 0.98 13.00
C SER A 83 -3.41 2.25 13.22
N ILE A 84 -2.11 2.08 13.52
CA ILE A 84 -1.17 3.20 13.65
C ILE A 84 -1.00 3.92 12.31
N GLY A 85 -0.84 3.17 11.23
CA GLY A 85 -0.68 3.69 9.87
C GLY A 85 -1.85 4.58 9.46
N ARG A 86 -3.09 4.22 9.80
CA ARG A 86 -4.25 5.08 9.55
C ARG A 86 -4.12 6.45 10.23
N SER A 87 -3.77 6.46 11.49
CA SER A 87 -3.62 7.70 12.25
C SER A 87 -2.51 8.58 11.68
N LEU A 88 -1.35 7.99 11.40
CA LEU A 88 -0.23 8.70 10.77
C LEU A 88 -0.58 9.22 9.37
N GLY A 89 -1.30 8.42 8.58
CA GLY A 89 -1.76 8.80 7.25
C GLY A 89 -2.69 10.02 7.27
N MET A 90 -3.62 10.08 8.21
CA MET A 90 -4.50 11.24 8.40
C MET A 90 -3.71 12.49 8.79
N MET A 91 -2.80 12.38 9.75
CA MET A 91 -1.94 13.49 10.18
C MET A 91 -1.04 14.00 9.04
N ALA A 92 -0.47 13.07 8.25
CA ALA A 92 0.33 13.42 7.08
C ALA A 92 -0.50 14.13 6.01
N ALA A 93 -1.75 13.69 5.77
CA ALA A 93 -2.66 14.30 4.82
C ALA A 93 -3.01 15.75 5.17
N GLU A 94 -3.20 16.06 6.44
CA GLU A 94 -3.42 17.44 6.91
C GLU A 94 -2.20 18.33 6.58
N LYS A 95 -0.98 17.83 6.87
CA LYS A 95 0.26 18.55 6.53
C LYS A 95 0.45 18.76 5.03
N ILE A 96 0.11 17.74 4.22
CA ILE A 96 0.17 17.82 2.75
C ILE A 96 -0.87 18.83 2.25
N HIS A 97 -2.08 18.80 2.79
CA HIS A 97 -3.14 19.76 2.46
C HIS A 97 -2.68 21.19 2.65
N ASP A 98 -2.07 21.49 3.81
CA ASP A 98 -1.59 22.83 4.14
C ASP A 98 -0.41 23.25 3.22
N ALA A 99 0.52 22.33 2.96
CA ALA A 99 1.69 22.60 2.13
C ALA A 99 1.37 22.84 0.65
N LEU A 100 0.31 22.21 0.13
CA LEU A 100 -0.11 22.37 -1.27
C LEU A 100 -0.86 23.69 -1.54
N GLY A 101 -1.38 24.37 -0.51
CA GLY A 101 -2.16 25.60 -0.65
C GLY A 101 -3.48 25.46 -1.45
N SER A 102 -3.57 24.47 -2.33
CA SER A 102 -4.77 24.11 -3.11
C SER A 102 -5.54 22.93 -2.51
N GLY A 103 -5.01 22.35 -1.42
CA GLY A 103 -5.58 21.18 -0.77
C GLY A 103 -5.25 19.86 -1.48
N LEU A 104 -5.85 18.78 -0.97
CA LEU A 104 -5.77 17.46 -1.60
C LEU A 104 -6.53 17.45 -2.95
N PRO A 105 -6.22 16.49 -3.85
CA PRO A 105 -6.95 16.35 -5.11
C PRO A 105 -8.46 16.23 -4.90
N ALA A 106 -9.24 16.75 -5.87
CA ALA A 106 -10.69 16.74 -5.78
C ALA A 106 -11.26 15.34 -5.51
N GLY A 107 -12.11 15.23 -4.50
CA GLY A 107 -12.74 13.96 -4.09
C GLY A 107 -11.87 13.08 -3.20
N VAL A 108 -10.72 13.56 -2.74
CA VAL A 108 -9.86 12.88 -1.75
C VAL A 108 -9.87 13.65 -0.44
N SER A 109 -10.21 12.99 0.63
CA SER A 109 -10.19 13.53 2.00
C SER A 109 -8.95 13.08 2.78
N PRO A 110 -8.57 13.75 3.88
CA PRO A 110 -7.55 13.24 4.79
C PRO A 110 -7.86 11.83 5.31
N ALA A 111 -9.14 11.52 5.52
CA ALA A 111 -9.57 10.18 5.92
C ALA A 111 -9.26 9.12 4.83
N ASP A 112 -9.41 9.46 3.54
CA ASP A 112 -9.05 8.56 2.44
C ASP A 112 -7.54 8.27 2.41
N VAL A 113 -6.70 9.28 2.64
CA VAL A 113 -5.24 9.08 2.77
C VAL A 113 -4.93 8.17 3.96
N GLY A 114 -5.62 8.36 5.09
CA GLY A 114 -5.54 7.45 6.23
C GLY A 114 -5.86 6.01 5.86
N VAL A 115 -6.93 5.78 5.09
CA VAL A 115 -7.32 4.43 4.62
C VAL A 115 -6.31 3.85 3.63
N ILE A 116 -5.72 4.66 2.74
CA ILE A 116 -4.66 4.21 1.82
C ILE A 116 -3.45 3.69 2.62
N VAL A 117 -2.96 4.47 3.58
CA VAL A 117 -1.84 4.07 4.44
C VAL A 117 -2.22 2.86 5.28
N GLN A 118 -3.44 2.82 5.82
CA GLN A 118 -3.99 1.69 6.54
C GLN A 118 -3.94 0.40 5.72
N ALA A 119 -4.38 0.45 4.47
CA ALA A 119 -4.37 -0.70 3.56
C ALA A 119 -2.94 -1.15 3.23
N ALA A 120 -2.03 -0.22 2.97
CA ALA A 120 -0.62 -0.53 2.71
C ALA A 120 0.03 -1.21 3.93
N CYS A 121 -0.20 -0.66 5.13
CA CYS A 121 0.27 -1.24 6.37
C CYS A 121 -0.33 -2.63 6.64
N LEU A 122 -1.61 -2.85 6.30
CA LEU A 122 -2.23 -4.17 6.43
C LEU A 122 -1.58 -5.21 5.52
N ALA A 123 -1.17 -4.80 4.33
CA ALA A 123 -0.63 -5.69 3.30
C ALA A 123 0.88 -5.95 3.41
N HIS A 124 1.61 -5.24 4.28
CA HIS A 124 3.08 -5.22 4.27
C HIS A 124 3.73 -6.59 4.44
N ASP A 125 3.08 -7.51 5.15
CA ASP A 125 3.58 -8.87 5.40
C ASP A 125 3.04 -9.92 4.41
N ILE A 126 2.16 -9.53 3.48
CA ILE A 126 1.62 -10.44 2.47
C ILE A 126 2.69 -10.75 1.43
N GLY A 127 2.94 -12.04 1.21
CA GLY A 127 3.87 -12.49 0.17
C GLY A 127 5.34 -12.52 0.60
N ASN A 128 5.65 -12.32 1.87
CA ASN A 128 7.00 -12.46 2.38
C ASN A 128 7.56 -13.86 2.08
N PRO A 129 8.75 -13.97 1.46
CA PRO A 129 9.35 -15.25 1.12
C PRO A 129 9.81 -15.99 2.37
N PRO A 130 10.06 -17.31 2.29
CA PRO A 130 10.72 -18.05 3.34
C PRO A 130 12.12 -17.47 3.61
N PHE A 131 12.59 -17.60 4.84
CA PHE A 131 13.87 -17.07 5.33
C PHE A 131 13.96 -15.53 5.42
N GLY A 132 12.81 -14.80 5.39
CA GLY A 132 12.76 -13.36 5.60
C GLY A 132 13.66 -12.59 4.65
N HIS A 133 14.46 -11.65 5.17
CA HIS A 133 15.35 -10.80 4.36
C HIS A 133 16.36 -11.56 3.52
N ALA A 134 16.84 -12.73 3.98
CA ALA A 134 17.75 -13.56 3.17
C ALA A 134 17.05 -14.05 1.88
N GLY A 135 15.79 -14.47 1.99
CA GLY A 135 14.96 -14.84 0.84
C GLY A 135 14.68 -13.67 -0.09
N GLU A 136 14.38 -12.49 0.45
CA GLU A 136 14.18 -11.26 -0.33
C GLU A 136 15.44 -10.87 -1.10
N TYR A 137 16.62 -10.95 -0.45
CA TYR A 137 17.89 -10.69 -1.11
C TYR A 137 18.18 -11.67 -2.23
N ALA A 138 17.94 -12.97 -2.02
CA ALA A 138 18.13 -13.98 -3.04
C ALA A 138 17.23 -13.75 -4.27
N ILE A 139 15.96 -13.44 -4.05
CA ILE A 139 15.01 -13.09 -5.12
C ILE A 139 15.48 -11.84 -5.86
N ARG A 140 15.82 -10.78 -5.13
CA ARG A 140 16.29 -9.53 -5.73
C ARG A 140 17.56 -9.74 -6.57
N ASP A 141 18.51 -10.49 -6.06
CA ASP A 141 19.78 -10.72 -6.74
C ASP A 141 19.60 -11.61 -7.98
N TRP A 142 18.65 -12.55 -7.95
CA TRP A 142 18.26 -13.31 -9.14
C TRP A 142 17.69 -12.41 -10.22
N PHE A 143 16.77 -11.50 -9.90
CA PHE A 143 16.19 -10.57 -10.87
C PHE A 143 17.18 -9.52 -11.42
N ARG A 144 18.32 -9.34 -10.79
CA ARG A 144 19.40 -8.47 -11.30
C ARG A 144 20.29 -9.13 -12.36
N GLN A 145 20.16 -10.43 -12.54
CA GLN A 145 20.93 -11.15 -13.56
C GLN A 145 20.40 -10.85 -14.98
N PRO A 146 21.26 -10.97 -16.03
CA PRO A 146 20.86 -10.61 -17.40
C PRO A 146 19.69 -11.45 -17.95
N GLU A 147 19.62 -12.75 -17.63
CA GLU A 147 18.59 -13.66 -18.14
C GLU A 147 17.17 -13.29 -17.64
N PRO A 148 16.92 -13.10 -16.35
CA PRO A 148 15.62 -12.64 -15.86
C PRO A 148 15.23 -11.26 -16.38
N GLN A 149 16.20 -10.35 -16.54
CA GLN A 149 15.91 -9.02 -17.09
C GLN A 149 15.50 -9.08 -18.56
N ALA A 150 16.07 -9.96 -19.35
CA ALA A 150 15.66 -10.17 -20.74
C ALA A 150 14.23 -10.70 -20.87
N ILE A 151 13.77 -11.52 -19.92
CA ILE A 151 12.37 -12.02 -19.90
C ILE A 151 11.38 -10.89 -19.57
N LEU A 152 11.74 -9.98 -18.69
CA LEU A 152 10.86 -8.88 -18.27
C LEU A 152 10.74 -7.75 -19.30
N GLN A 153 11.64 -7.68 -20.29
CA GLN A 153 11.65 -6.67 -21.34
C GLN A 153 10.87 -7.09 -22.60
N ASN A 154 10.41 -8.32 -22.67
CA ASN A 154 9.55 -8.88 -23.74
C ASN A 154 8.09 -8.93 -23.28
#